data_02590c6e5c7b4a68c4e7f334be9cfdc6
#
_entry.id   02590c6e5c7b4a68c4e7f334be9cfdc6
#
_cell.length_a   1.000
_cell.length_b   1.000
_cell.length_c   1.000
_cell.angle_alpha   90.00
_cell.angle_beta   90.00
_cell.angle_gamma   90.00
#
_symmetry.space_group_name_H-M   'P 1'
#
loop_
_entity.id
_entity.type
_entity.pdbx_description
1 polymer ?
#
loop_
_entity_poly.entity_id
_entity_poly.type
_entity_poly.pdbx_seq_one_letter_code
_entity_poly.pdbx_strand_id
1 'polypeptide(L)'
;MSRWTAHVLTLFPAMFPGPLAHSLAGKALQEGLWRLETVDIRGFARDKHRTVDDAPFGGGPGMVMRPDVVDAAIEATPGPGPLLYLSPRGRPLDQGRIEALAREPGVRLLCGRFEGIDERVVEARAIEEVSIGDFVLSGGEPAAIALIDAVVRLLPGVVGDSAALVEESFTRGLLEYPHYTRPQTWQGRAVPEVLLSGHHEEIRRWRQAQAEEATRRRRPELWQRYLARQAPARGS
;
A
#
# COMPACT_ATOMS: atom_id res chain seq x y z
N MET A 1 9.75 -20.21 -9.37
CA MET A 1 8.92 -19.00 -9.49
C MET A 1 9.80 -17.80 -9.19
N SER A 2 9.75 -16.73 -9.98
CA SER A 2 10.49 -15.51 -9.67
C SER A 2 9.93 -14.93 -8.37
N ARG A 3 10.83 -14.47 -7.48
CA ARG A 3 10.43 -13.86 -6.21
C ARG A 3 9.89 -12.46 -6.46
N TRP A 4 8.82 -12.09 -5.78
CA TRP A 4 8.30 -10.73 -5.83
C TRP A 4 9.38 -9.71 -5.41
N THR A 5 9.58 -8.68 -6.19
CA THR A 5 10.67 -7.71 -5.94
C THR A 5 10.12 -6.28 -5.92
N ALA A 6 10.44 -5.54 -4.86
CA ALA A 6 10.23 -4.10 -4.77
C ALA A 6 11.52 -3.37 -5.15
N HIS A 7 11.49 -2.59 -6.25
CA HIS A 7 12.54 -1.64 -6.59
C HIS A 7 12.11 -0.26 -6.14
N VAL A 8 12.89 0.39 -5.29
CA VAL A 8 12.58 1.72 -4.75
C VAL A 8 13.61 2.73 -5.21
N LEU A 9 13.18 3.64 -6.08
CA LEU A 9 13.98 4.78 -6.53
C LEU A 9 13.76 5.93 -5.55
N THR A 10 14.80 6.35 -4.85
CA THR A 10 14.71 7.32 -3.74
C THR A 10 15.98 8.15 -3.61
N LEU A 11 15.89 9.31 -2.98
CA LEU A 11 17.06 10.09 -2.54
C LEU A 11 17.61 9.63 -1.18
N PHE A 12 16.89 8.72 -0.49
CA PHE A 12 17.22 8.27 0.87
C PHE A 12 17.19 6.74 1.00
N PRO A 13 18.11 6.01 0.32
CA PRO A 13 18.17 4.54 0.40
C PRO A 13 18.26 4.00 1.83
N ALA A 14 18.93 4.76 2.72
CA ALA A 14 19.10 4.39 4.13
C ALA A 14 17.78 4.34 4.93
N MET A 15 16.66 4.84 4.40
CA MET A 15 15.35 4.66 5.02
C MET A 15 14.80 3.24 4.87
N PHE A 16 15.43 2.43 4.02
CA PHE A 16 15.03 1.05 3.72
C PHE A 16 16.03 0.02 4.24
N PRO A 17 15.57 -1.15 4.67
CA PRO A 17 14.17 -1.59 4.72
C PRO A 17 13.34 -0.92 5.82
N GLY A 18 13.94 -0.21 6.80
CA GLY A 18 13.22 0.44 7.88
C GLY A 18 12.28 -0.53 8.63
N PRO A 19 10.99 -0.18 8.83
CA PRO A 19 10.02 -1.06 9.49
C PRO A 19 9.83 -2.42 8.81
N LEU A 20 10.09 -2.50 7.51
CA LEU A 20 10.00 -3.75 6.74
C LEU A 20 11.06 -4.80 7.12
N ALA A 21 12.06 -4.43 7.95
CA ALA A 21 13.02 -5.39 8.53
C ALA A 21 12.44 -6.22 9.67
N HIS A 22 11.24 -5.90 10.13
CA HIS A 22 10.66 -6.48 11.34
C HIS A 22 9.38 -7.27 11.05
N SER A 23 8.93 -8.07 12.06
CA SER A 23 7.67 -8.81 12.01
C SER A 23 7.56 -9.72 10.77
N LEU A 24 6.36 -9.83 10.18
CA LEU A 24 6.08 -10.72 9.03
C LEU A 24 6.88 -10.33 7.79
N ALA A 25 6.93 -9.05 7.45
CA ALA A 25 7.66 -8.57 6.29
C ALA A 25 9.16 -8.84 6.41
N GLY A 26 9.75 -8.60 7.59
CA GLY A 26 11.18 -8.82 7.84
C GLY A 26 11.55 -10.30 7.83
N LYS A 27 10.74 -11.17 8.43
CA LYS A 27 10.92 -12.62 8.37
C LYS A 27 10.86 -13.11 6.92
N ALA A 28 9.86 -12.70 6.17
CA ALA A 28 9.70 -13.06 4.76
C ALA A 28 10.85 -12.56 3.88
N LEU A 29 11.41 -11.38 4.18
CA LEU A 29 12.61 -10.85 3.51
C LEU A 29 13.85 -11.74 3.80
N GLN A 30 14.07 -12.12 5.04
CA GLN A 30 15.17 -13.00 5.44
C GLN A 30 15.04 -14.40 4.82
N GLU A 31 13.84 -14.94 4.74
CA GLU A 31 13.54 -16.22 4.10
C GLU A 31 13.54 -16.12 2.57
N GLY A 32 13.68 -14.90 2.03
CA GLY A 32 13.75 -14.63 0.60
C GLY A 32 12.45 -14.90 -0.14
N LEU A 33 11.30 -14.77 0.52
CA LEU A 33 9.97 -14.83 -0.12
C LEU A 33 9.73 -13.59 -0.99
N TRP A 34 10.35 -12.49 -0.64
CA TRP A 34 10.38 -11.27 -1.44
C TRP A 34 11.77 -10.62 -1.40
N ARG A 35 12.00 -9.61 -2.23
CA ARG A 35 13.27 -8.85 -2.30
C ARG A 35 13.00 -7.36 -2.28
N LEU A 36 13.95 -6.62 -1.73
CA LEU A 36 13.98 -5.17 -1.74
C LEU A 36 15.29 -4.70 -2.39
N GLU A 37 15.17 -3.87 -3.40
CA GLU A 37 16.29 -3.21 -4.06
C GLU A 37 16.07 -1.70 -4.02
N THR A 38 17.04 -0.96 -3.48
CA THR A 38 16.97 0.49 -3.42
C THR A 38 17.96 1.10 -4.41
N VAL A 39 17.51 2.14 -5.11
CA VAL A 39 18.30 2.86 -6.11
C VAL A 39 18.40 4.32 -5.67
N ASP A 40 19.61 4.80 -5.45
CA ASP A 40 19.87 6.20 -5.15
C ASP A 40 19.78 7.04 -6.43
N ILE A 41 18.69 7.82 -6.55
CA ILE A 41 18.45 8.71 -7.69
C ILE A 41 19.62 9.70 -7.86
N ARG A 42 20.25 10.14 -6.78
CA ARG A 42 21.38 11.06 -6.80
C ARG A 42 22.60 10.51 -7.55
N GLY A 43 22.73 9.20 -7.63
CA GLY A 43 23.79 8.53 -8.39
C GLY A 43 23.76 8.80 -9.89
N PHE A 44 22.63 9.28 -10.42
CA PHE A 44 22.43 9.57 -11.84
C PHE A 44 22.64 11.05 -12.21
N ALA A 45 22.85 11.93 -11.23
CA ALA A 45 23.25 13.30 -11.49
C ALA A 45 24.68 13.36 -12.02
N ARG A 46 24.89 14.05 -13.15
CA ARG A 46 26.17 14.09 -13.86
C ARG A 46 27.06 15.26 -13.47
N ASP A 47 26.50 16.26 -12.79
CA ASP A 47 27.25 17.43 -12.33
C ASP A 47 28.09 17.13 -11.08
N LYS A 48 29.09 17.99 -10.83
CA LYS A 48 30.04 17.86 -9.71
C LYS A 48 29.34 17.80 -8.33
N HIS A 49 28.22 18.51 -8.21
CA HIS A 49 27.48 18.63 -6.93
C HIS A 49 26.38 17.58 -6.79
N ARG A 50 26.19 16.72 -7.80
CA ARG A 50 25.13 15.72 -7.87
C ARG A 50 23.74 16.33 -7.60
N THR A 51 23.45 17.43 -8.29
CA THR A 51 22.23 18.20 -8.16
C THR A 51 21.03 17.41 -8.70
N VAL A 52 20.01 17.20 -7.86
CA VAL A 52 18.83 16.38 -8.19
C VAL A 52 17.56 17.18 -8.38
N ASP A 53 17.60 18.47 -8.06
CA ASP A 53 16.44 19.37 -8.03
C ASP A 53 16.84 20.75 -8.56
N ASP A 54 15.84 21.53 -9.00
CA ASP A 54 16.01 22.92 -9.45
C ASP A 54 14.72 23.71 -9.20
N ALA A 55 14.82 25.03 -9.31
CA ALA A 55 13.67 25.93 -9.15
C ALA A 55 12.58 25.65 -10.20
N PRO A 56 11.29 25.69 -9.84
CA PRO A 56 10.21 25.47 -10.79
C PRO A 56 10.12 26.60 -11.81
N PHE A 57 9.85 26.25 -13.07
CA PHE A 57 9.48 27.23 -14.09
C PHE A 57 8.18 27.92 -13.67
N GLY A 58 8.10 29.23 -13.90
CA GLY A 58 6.98 30.07 -13.46
C GLY A 58 7.19 30.66 -12.06
N GLY A 59 8.25 30.27 -11.36
CA GLY A 59 8.55 30.73 -10.00
C GLY A 59 7.70 30.03 -8.95
N GLY A 60 7.83 30.45 -7.70
CA GLY A 60 7.16 29.86 -6.55
C GLY A 60 8.15 29.30 -5.53
N PRO A 61 7.68 28.95 -4.33
CA PRO A 61 8.49 28.30 -3.31
C PRO A 61 8.78 26.85 -3.67
N GLY A 62 9.87 26.32 -3.10
CA GLY A 62 10.22 24.90 -3.26
C GLY A 62 11.08 24.62 -4.48
N MET A 63 11.37 23.36 -4.69
CA MET A 63 12.23 22.82 -5.75
C MET A 63 11.52 21.64 -6.41
N VAL A 64 11.87 21.31 -7.65
CA VAL A 64 11.32 20.17 -8.39
C VAL A 64 12.45 19.24 -8.77
N MET A 65 12.24 17.93 -8.64
CA MET A 65 13.24 16.93 -9.03
C MET A 65 13.46 16.97 -10.55
N ARG A 66 14.72 17.04 -10.93
CA ARG A 66 15.16 17.25 -12.33
C ARG A 66 14.81 16.06 -13.21
N PRO A 67 14.23 16.32 -14.40
CA PRO A 67 13.78 15.26 -15.31
C PRO A 67 14.92 14.37 -15.83
N ASP A 68 16.07 14.95 -16.16
CA ASP A 68 17.22 14.22 -16.68
C ASP A 68 17.80 13.21 -15.67
N VAL A 69 17.76 13.55 -14.38
CA VAL A 69 18.27 12.69 -13.31
C VAL A 69 17.27 11.57 -12.99
N VAL A 70 15.98 11.92 -12.86
CA VAL A 70 14.92 10.96 -12.56
C VAL A 70 14.74 9.97 -13.71
N ASP A 71 14.72 10.46 -14.93
CA ASP A 71 14.58 9.62 -16.13
C ASP A 71 15.73 8.61 -16.27
N ALA A 72 16.97 9.08 -16.08
CA ALA A 72 18.15 8.22 -16.10
C ALA A 72 18.09 7.12 -15.01
N ALA A 73 17.59 7.46 -13.81
CA ALA A 73 17.41 6.48 -12.74
C ALA A 73 16.35 5.42 -13.10
N ILE A 74 15.23 5.84 -13.69
CA ILE A 74 14.18 4.93 -14.16
C ILE A 74 14.70 3.99 -15.23
N GLU A 75 15.42 4.52 -16.22
CA GLU A 75 15.97 3.76 -17.34
C GLU A 75 17.00 2.72 -16.88
N ALA A 76 17.86 3.08 -15.93
CA ALA A 76 18.86 2.19 -15.36
C ALA A 76 18.28 1.15 -14.38
N THR A 77 17.00 1.26 -14.05
CA THR A 77 16.31 0.34 -13.14
C THR A 77 15.21 -0.42 -13.89
N PRO A 78 15.54 -1.23 -14.88
CA PRO A 78 14.58 -2.15 -15.48
C PRO A 78 14.19 -3.18 -14.43
N GLY A 79 12.91 -3.26 -14.11
CA GLY A 79 12.43 -4.17 -13.08
C GLY A 79 11.09 -4.77 -13.43
N PRO A 80 10.71 -5.86 -12.77
CA PRO A 80 9.42 -6.47 -12.99
C PRO A 80 8.29 -5.58 -12.44
N GLY A 81 7.16 -5.61 -13.13
CA GLY A 81 5.95 -4.94 -12.69
C GLY A 81 5.84 -3.46 -13.04
N PRO A 82 4.75 -2.82 -12.62
CA PRO A 82 4.46 -1.44 -12.92
C PRO A 82 5.42 -0.46 -12.23
N LEU A 83 5.59 0.72 -12.84
CA LEU A 83 6.26 1.86 -12.24
C LEU A 83 5.21 2.79 -11.64
N LEU A 84 5.26 2.97 -10.33
CA LEU A 84 4.34 3.82 -9.57
C LEU A 84 5.08 5.02 -9.00
N TYR A 85 4.51 6.19 -9.14
CA TYR A 85 4.94 7.41 -8.47
C TYR A 85 4.01 7.69 -7.27
N LEU A 86 4.59 7.76 -6.08
CA LEU A 86 3.85 7.99 -4.84
C LEU A 86 3.65 9.50 -4.64
N SER A 87 2.44 9.95 -4.93
CA SER A 87 2.07 11.36 -5.03
C SER A 87 0.68 11.58 -4.44
N PRO A 88 0.43 12.68 -3.69
CA PRO A 88 -0.93 13.01 -3.24
C PRO A 88 -1.90 13.32 -4.40
N ARG A 89 -1.38 13.60 -5.60
CA ARG A 89 -2.17 13.79 -6.83
C ARG A 89 -2.68 12.48 -7.45
N GLY A 90 -2.12 11.35 -7.01
CA GLY A 90 -2.41 10.02 -7.55
C GLY A 90 -3.80 9.51 -7.20
N ARG A 91 -4.19 8.41 -7.88
CA ARG A 91 -5.41 7.69 -7.53
C ARG A 91 -5.27 7.06 -6.15
N PRO A 92 -6.33 7.11 -5.30
CA PRO A 92 -6.29 6.46 -4.00
C PRO A 92 -5.98 4.97 -4.11
N LEU A 93 -4.99 4.52 -3.33
CA LEU A 93 -4.62 3.12 -3.21
C LEU A 93 -5.69 2.39 -2.40
N ASP A 94 -6.24 1.33 -2.97
CA ASP A 94 -7.20 0.47 -2.30
C ASP A 94 -6.73 -0.99 -2.25
N GLN A 95 -7.45 -1.83 -1.49
CA GLN A 95 -7.12 -3.25 -1.33
C GLN A 95 -7.10 -4.00 -2.67
N GLY A 96 -7.99 -3.66 -3.60
CA GLY A 96 -8.03 -4.27 -4.93
C GLY A 96 -6.76 -4.01 -5.74
N ARG A 97 -6.20 -2.80 -5.65
CA ARG A 97 -4.92 -2.47 -6.28
C ARG A 97 -3.76 -3.17 -5.61
N ILE A 98 -3.76 -3.27 -4.28
CA ILE A 98 -2.76 -4.04 -3.52
C ILE A 98 -2.76 -5.52 -3.93
N GLU A 99 -3.95 -6.14 -4.03
CA GLU A 99 -4.08 -7.53 -4.49
C GLU A 99 -3.60 -7.72 -5.94
N ALA A 100 -3.86 -6.75 -6.81
CA ALA A 100 -3.33 -6.79 -8.18
C ALA A 100 -1.79 -6.72 -8.19
N LEU A 101 -1.18 -5.85 -7.39
CA LEU A 101 0.27 -5.75 -7.25
C LEU A 101 0.90 -7.01 -6.66
N ALA A 102 0.20 -7.71 -5.76
CA ALA A 102 0.68 -8.99 -5.21
C ALA A 102 0.73 -10.12 -6.25
N ARG A 103 -0.03 -10.02 -7.34
CA ARG A 103 -0.02 -10.99 -8.47
C ARG A 103 1.05 -10.67 -9.50
N GLU A 104 1.56 -9.44 -9.52
CA GLU A 104 2.67 -9.06 -10.39
C GLU A 104 3.99 -9.69 -9.90
N PRO A 105 5.00 -9.81 -10.74
CA PRO A 105 6.31 -10.30 -10.32
C PRO A 105 7.07 -9.31 -9.44
N GLY A 106 6.58 -8.08 -9.27
CA GLY A 106 7.16 -7.03 -8.46
C GLY A 106 6.56 -5.66 -8.74
N VAL A 107 7.20 -4.61 -8.20
CA VAL A 107 6.80 -3.22 -8.38
C VAL A 107 8.05 -2.31 -8.41
N ARG A 108 8.00 -1.25 -9.20
CA ARG A 108 8.97 -0.16 -9.14
C ARG A 108 8.30 1.06 -8.51
N LEU A 109 8.86 1.60 -7.45
CA LEU A 109 8.31 2.73 -6.69
C LEU A 109 9.23 3.94 -6.82
N LEU A 110 8.72 5.03 -7.35
CA LEU A 110 9.40 6.30 -7.43
C LEU A 110 8.96 7.18 -6.25
N CYS A 111 9.91 7.48 -5.35
CA CYS A 111 9.69 8.34 -4.20
C CYS A 111 10.07 9.77 -4.55
N GLY A 112 9.07 10.62 -4.73
CA GLY A 112 9.29 12.05 -4.93
C GLY A 112 9.67 12.76 -3.64
N ARG A 113 10.38 13.88 -3.80
CA ARG A 113 10.75 14.83 -2.76
C ARG A 113 10.48 16.26 -3.23
N PHE A 114 10.58 17.21 -2.34
CA PHE A 114 10.31 18.62 -2.62
C PHE A 114 8.87 18.83 -3.11
N GLU A 115 8.67 19.60 -4.19
CA GLU A 115 7.36 19.79 -4.83
C GLU A 115 6.97 18.64 -5.78
N GLY A 116 7.82 17.61 -5.87
CA GLY A 116 7.61 16.45 -6.71
C GLY A 116 8.63 16.31 -7.82
N ILE A 117 8.26 15.55 -8.85
CA ILE A 117 9.08 15.31 -10.04
C ILE A 117 8.55 16.13 -11.21
N ASP A 118 9.42 16.42 -12.17
CA ASP A 118 9.04 17.12 -13.40
C ASP A 118 7.97 16.34 -14.19
N GLU A 119 6.86 17.00 -14.52
CA GLU A 119 5.68 16.39 -15.16
C GLU A 119 6.02 15.66 -16.46
N ARG A 120 7.00 16.18 -17.21
CA ARG A 120 7.43 15.58 -18.47
C ARG A 120 7.93 14.13 -18.32
N VAL A 121 8.48 13.79 -17.16
CA VAL A 121 8.89 12.40 -16.87
C VAL A 121 7.68 11.53 -16.60
N VAL A 122 6.69 12.03 -15.87
CA VAL A 122 5.44 11.29 -15.58
C VAL A 122 4.74 10.93 -16.88
N GLU A 123 4.60 11.92 -17.78
CA GLU A 123 3.95 11.75 -19.08
C GLU A 123 4.75 10.83 -20.00
N ALA A 124 6.07 11.10 -20.19
CA ALA A 124 6.92 10.36 -21.12
C ALA A 124 7.06 8.87 -20.77
N ARG A 125 7.07 8.54 -19.48
CA ARG A 125 7.19 7.16 -18.99
C ARG A 125 5.85 6.52 -18.66
N ALA A 126 4.72 7.21 -18.88
CA ALA A 126 3.37 6.78 -18.54
C ALA A 126 3.30 6.22 -17.10
N ILE A 127 3.82 6.99 -16.14
CA ILE A 127 3.92 6.55 -14.74
C ILE A 127 2.55 6.62 -14.10
N GLU A 128 2.14 5.54 -13.42
CA GLU A 128 0.92 5.55 -12.61
C GLU A 128 1.15 6.32 -11.32
N GLU A 129 0.43 7.42 -11.11
CA GLU A 129 0.43 8.14 -9.83
C GLU A 129 -0.53 7.50 -8.84
N VAL A 130 -0.04 7.25 -7.61
CA VAL A 130 -0.80 6.58 -6.54
C VAL A 130 -0.71 7.38 -5.25
N SER A 131 -1.85 7.61 -4.60
CA SER A 131 -1.97 8.26 -3.29
C SER A 131 -2.34 7.25 -2.21
N ILE A 132 -1.72 7.37 -1.02
CA ILE A 132 -2.11 6.58 0.17
C ILE A 132 -3.14 7.29 1.04
N GLY A 133 -3.60 8.47 0.67
CA GLY A 133 -4.62 9.22 1.40
C GLY A 133 -4.55 10.72 1.12
N ASP A 134 -5.56 11.43 1.60
CA ASP A 134 -5.73 12.88 1.41
C ASP A 134 -4.91 13.68 2.45
N PHE A 135 -3.61 13.49 2.44
CA PHE A 135 -2.65 14.21 3.28
C PHE A 135 -1.29 14.28 2.57
N VAL A 136 -0.46 15.26 2.96
CA VAL A 136 0.85 15.48 2.38
C VAL A 136 1.94 14.93 3.30
N LEU A 137 2.88 14.17 2.73
CA LEU A 137 4.09 13.69 3.38
C LEU A 137 5.31 14.49 2.92
N SER A 138 6.40 14.46 3.67
CA SER A 138 7.67 15.09 3.28
C SER A 138 8.39 14.40 2.12
N GLY A 139 7.88 13.25 1.66
CA GLY A 139 8.40 12.46 0.55
C GLY A 139 7.68 11.14 0.39
N GLY A 140 7.97 10.41 -0.69
CA GLY A 140 7.30 9.18 -1.04
C GLY A 140 7.70 7.94 -0.23
N GLU A 141 8.81 7.98 0.51
CA GLU A 141 9.36 6.80 1.18
C GLU A 141 8.43 6.17 2.23
N PRO A 142 7.72 6.93 3.10
CA PRO A 142 6.75 6.31 4.01
C PRO A 142 5.59 5.65 3.27
N ALA A 143 5.13 6.25 2.15
CA ALA A 143 4.11 5.67 1.30
C ALA A 143 4.59 4.37 0.62
N ALA A 144 5.86 4.32 0.18
CA ALA A 144 6.47 3.12 -0.36
C ALA A 144 6.53 1.98 0.67
N ILE A 145 6.93 2.30 1.90
CA ILE A 145 6.97 1.33 3.00
C ILE A 145 5.57 0.77 3.27
N ALA A 146 4.54 1.63 3.36
CA ALA A 146 3.16 1.21 3.58
C ALA A 146 2.62 0.32 2.44
N LEU A 147 2.89 0.69 1.18
CA LEU A 147 2.49 -0.09 0.01
C LEU A 147 3.17 -1.45 0.00
N ILE A 148 4.49 -1.51 0.22
CA ILE A 148 5.25 -2.77 0.25
C ILE A 148 4.73 -3.68 1.36
N ASP A 149 4.51 -3.18 2.57
CA ASP A 149 3.97 -3.96 3.68
C ASP A 149 2.61 -4.57 3.32
N ALA A 150 1.70 -3.74 2.77
CA ALA A 150 0.37 -4.18 2.35
C ALA A 150 0.42 -5.28 1.28
N VAL A 151 1.37 -5.22 0.33
CA VAL A 151 1.54 -6.24 -0.72
C VAL A 151 2.20 -7.50 -0.16
N VAL A 152 3.32 -7.34 0.58
CA VAL A 152 4.14 -8.46 1.06
C VAL A 152 3.32 -9.41 1.93
N ARG A 153 2.43 -8.89 2.78
CA ARG A 153 1.59 -9.75 3.62
C ARG A 153 0.61 -10.64 2.85
N LEU A 154 0.32 -10.32 1.58
CA LEU A 154 -0.52 -11.12 0.69
C LEU A 154 0.26 -12.18 -0.09
N LEU A 155 1.59 -12.13 -0.06
CA LEU A 155 2.40 -13.11 -0.78
C LEU A 155 2.30 -14.50 -0.12
N PRO A 156 2.31 -15.57 -0.93
CA PRO A 156 2.24 -16.94 -0.40
C PRO A 156 3.35 -17.22 0.62
N GLY A 157 2.98 -17.75 1.77
CA GLY A 157 3.91 -18.15 2.83
C GLY A 157 4.29 -17.05 3.82
N VAL A 158 3.84 -15.78 3.62
CA VAL A 158 4.13 -14.67 4.53
C VAL A 158 3.18 -14.70 5.73
N VAL A 159 1.88 -14.81 5.51
CA VAL A 159 0.88 -15.02 6.55
C VAL A 159 0.67 -16.52 6.73
N GLY A 160 0.77 -17.00 7.98
CA GLY A 160 0.73 -18.43 8.28
C GLY A 160 -0.61 -19.09 7.96
N ASP A 161 -1.72 -18.39 8.19
CA ASP A 161 -3.07 -18.86 7.87
C ASP A 161 -3.73 -17.92 6.83
N SER A 162 -3.76 -18.38 5.59
CA SER A 162 -4.39 -17.63 4.49
C SER A 162 -5.92 -17.46 4.67
N ALA A 163 -6.56 -18.29 5.51
CA ALA A 163 -7.98 -18.14 5.81
C ALA A 163 -8.26 -16.84 6.59
N ALA A 164 -7.27 -16.35 7.38
CA ALA A 164 -7.39 -15.06 8.07
C ALA A 164 -7.58 -13.89 7.09
N LEU A 165 -6.94 -13.93 5.92
CA LEU A 165 -7.04 -12.88 4.91
C LEU A 165 -8.45 -12.74 4.30
N VAL A 166 -9.26 -13.79 4.35
CA VAL A 166 -10.60 -13.80 3.75
C VAL A 166 -11.61 -12.99 4.56
N GLU A 167 -11.42 -12.90 5.88
CA GLU A 167 -12.34 -12.18 6.80
C GLU A 167 -11.90 -10.74 7.10
N GLU A 168 -10.77 -10.29 6.56
CA GLU A 168 -10.24 -8.95 6.79
C GLU A 168 -11.08 -7.84 6.15
N SER A 169 -10.88 -6.63 6.67
CA SER A 169 -11.48 -5.41 6.10
C SER A 169 -11.20 -5.30 4.60
N PHE A 170 -12.20 -4.86 3.86
CA PHE A 170 -12.22 -4.64 2.41
C PHE A 170 -12.37 -5.88 1.53
N THR A 171 -11.94 -7.06 1.95
CA THR A 171 -11.98 -8.29 1.13
C THR A 171 -13.38 -8.61 0.63
N ARG A 172 -14.41 -8.44 1.50
CA ARG A 172 -15.82 -8.60 1.13
C ARG A 172 -16.54 -7.27 0.88
N GLY A 173 -15.80 -6.16 0.81
CA GLY A 173 -16.36 -4.81 0.70
C GLY A 173 -16.90 -4.26 2.02
N LEU A 174 -16.62 -4.90 3.13
CA LEU A 174 -17.00 -4.50 4.48
C LEU A 174 -15.76 -4.22 5.32
N LEU A 175 -15.91 -3.50 6.42
CA LEU A 175 -14.96 -3.49 7.52
C LEU A 175 -15.09 -4.79 8.32
N GLU A 176 -14.02 -5.19 8.95
CA GLU A 176 -13.99 -6.34 9.83
C GLU A 176 -14.84 -6.12 11.08
N TYR A 177 -15.36 -7.20 11.65
CA TYR A 177 -16.09 -7.21 12.91
C TYR A 177 -15.15 -7.00 14.12
N PRO A 178 -15.66 -6.59 15.29
CA PRO A 178 -14.85 -6.40 16.49
C PRO A 178 -14.34 -7.72 17.05
N HIS A 179 -13.05 -7.76 17.42
CA HIS A 179 -12.42 -8.91 18.05
C HIS A 179 -12.39 -8.79 19.56
N TYR A 180 -12.49 -9.92 20.24
CA TYR A 180 -12.42 -10.06 21.68
C TYR A 180 -11.41 -11.14 22.05
N THR A 181 -10.69 -10.92 23.16
CA THR A 181 -9.74 -11.89 23.71
C THR A 181 -9.83 -11.91 25.24
N ARG A 182 -9.00 -12.68 25.89
CA ARG A 182 -8.93 -12.77 27.36
C ARG A 182 -8.44 -11.48 28.00
N PRO A 183 -8.93 -11.14 29.20
CA PRO A 183 -9.89 -11.88 30.02
C PRO A 183 -11.34 -11.73 29.53
N GLN A 184 -12.23 -12.69 29.85
CA GLN A 184 -13.64 -12.69 29.43
C GLN A 184 -14.42 -11.46 29.92
N THR A 185 -14.04 -10.91 31.07
CA THR A 185 -14.58 -9.64 31.60
C THR A 185 -13.42 -8.71 31.91
N TRP A 186 -13.45 -7.52 31.31
CA TRP A 186 -12.47 -6.46 31.57
C TRP A 186 -13.17 -5.16 31.96
N GLN A 187 -12.87 -4.65 33.16
CA GLN A 187 -13.47 -3.43 33.71
C GLN A 187 -15.02 -3.42 33.64
N GLY A 188 -15.65 -4.53 34.02
CA GLY A 188 -17.10 -4.69 34.00
C GLY A 188 -17.72 -4.93 32.60
N ARG A 189 -16.93 -4.98 31.55
CA ARG A 189 -17.37 -5.23 30.17
C ARG A 189 -17.10 -6.68 29.81
N ALA A 190 -18.16 -7.45 29.56
CA ALA A 190 -18.05 -8.85 29.18
C ALA A 190 -17.91 -9.03 27.66
N VAL A 191 -17.26 -10.12 27.26
CA VAL A 191 -17.30 -10.62 25.88
C VAL A 191 -18.76 -10.99 25.55
N PRO A 192 -19.27 -10.71 24.33
CA PRO A 192 -20.61 -11.11 23.91
C PRO A 192 -20.83 -12.63 24.07
N GLU A 193 -21.94 -13.03 24.70
CA GLU A 193 -22.23 -14.43 25.03
C GLU A 193 -22.24 -15.33 23.80
N VAL A 194 -22.71 -14.84 22.65
CA VAL A 194 -22.71 -15.59 21.40
C VAL A 194 -21.31 -16.10 21.01
N LEU A 195 -20.26 -15.34 21.34
CA LEU A 195 -18.86 -15.74 21.04
C LEU A 195 -18.34 -16.84 21.98
N LEU A 196 -19.04 -17.09 23.08
CA LEU A 196 -18.73 -18.12 24.08
C LEU A 196 -19.57 -19.40 23.90
N SER A 197 -20.60 -19.34 23.05
CA SER A 197 -21.61 -20.40 22.90
C SER A 197 -21.09 -21.67 22.22
N GLY A 198 -20.02 -21.59 21.41
CA GLY A 198 -19.57 -22.67 20.54
C GLY A 198 -20.47 -22.91 19.30
N HIS A 199 -21.55 -22.16 19.13
CA HIS A 199 -22.47 -22.29 17.99
C HIS A 199 -21.92 -21.54 16.77
N HIS A 200 -21.14 -22.23 15.95
CA HIS A 200 -20.43 -21.62 14.81
C HIS A 200 -21.32 -20.81 13.86
N GLU A 201 -22.54 -21.26 13.61
CA GLU A 201 -23.50 -20.55 12.75
C GLU A 201 -23.95 -19.23 13.38
N GLU A 202 -24.25 -19.21 14.66
CA GLU A 202 -24.63 -17.98 15.37
C GLU A 202 -23.48 -17.00 15.46
N ILE A 203 -22.28 -17.49 15.72
CA ILE A 203 -21.05 -16.70 15.72
C ILE A 203 -20.83 -16.08 14.34
N ARG A 204 -20.99 -16.84 13.26
CA ARG A 204 -20.83 -16.34 11.89
C ARG A 204 -21.86 -15.24 11.56
N ARG A 205 -23.14 -15.44 11.91
CA ARG A 205 -24.20 -14.43 11.73
C ARG A 205 -23.92 -13.17 12.53
N TRP A 206 -23.48 -13.32 13.78
CA TRP A 206 -23.12 -12.18 14.62
C TRP A 206 -21.95 -11.38 14.03
N ARG A 207 -20.87 -12.06 13.60
CA ARG A 207 -19.72 -11.42 12.94
C ARG A 207 -20.16 -10.64 11.70
N GLN A 208 -20.98 -11.23 10.85
CA GLN A 208 -21.50 -10.56 9.66
C GLN A 208 -22.30 -9.30 10.03
N ALA A 209 -23.23 -9.40 10.97
CA ALA A 209 -24.00 -8.26 11.43
C ALA A 209 -23.14 -7.13 12.02
N GLN A 210 -22.09 -7.48 12.78
CA GLN A 210 -21.15 -6.50 13.32
C GLN A 210 -20.31 -5.82 12.23
N ALA A 211 -19.86 -6.57 11.23
CA ALA A 211 -19.13 -6.03 10.08
C ALA A 211 -19.99 -5.03 9.27
N GLU A 212 -21.24 -5.38 9.02
CA GLU A 212 -22.21 -4.52 8.32
C GLU A 212 -22.49 -3.24 9.12
N GLU A 213 -22.76 -3.35 10.44
CA GLU A 213 -23.00 -2.20 11.28
C GLU A 213 -21.75 -1.29 11.40
N ALA A 214 -20.56 -1.87 11.57
CA ALA A 214 -19.32 -1.11 11.61
C ALA A 214 -19.10 -0.35 10.29
N THR A 215 -19.34 -1.00 9.16
CA THR A 215 -19.19 -0.40 7.82
C THR A 215 -20.21 0.73 7.61
N ARG A 216 -21.49 0.47 7.91
CA ARG A 216 -22.55 1.45 7.77
C ARG A 216 -22.26 2.72 8.55
N ARG A 217 -21.75 2.58 9.79
CA ARG A 217 -21.49 3.71 10.69
C ARG A 217 -20.21 4.46 10.37
N ARG A 218 -19.11 3.74 10.05
CA ARG A 218 -17.76 4.33 9.93
C ARG A 218 -17.36 4.66 8.50
N ARG A 219 -17.89 3.93 7.52
CA ARG A 219 -17.54 4.04 6.12
C ARG A 219 -18.79 3.94 5.23
N PRO A 220 -19.68 4.96 5.29
CA PRO A 220 -20.95 4.95 4.54
C PRO A 220 -20.76 4.78 3.04
N GLU A 221 -19.65 5.26 2.48
CA GLU A 221 -19.34 5.07 1.06
C GLU A 221 -19.03 3.62 0.69
N LEU A 222 -18.37 2.87 1.59
CA LEU A 222 -18.17 1.42 1.41
C LEU A 222 -19.49 0.67 1.55
N TRP A 223 -20.32 1.07 2.50
CA TRP A 223 -21.64 0.49 2.70
C TRP A 223 -22.52 0.62 1.45
N GLN A 224 -22.54 1.79 0.82
CA GLN A 224 -23.28 1.99 -0.45
C GLN A 224 -22.76 1.09 -1.57
N ARG A 225 -21.43 0.96 -1.68
CA ARG A 225 -20.81 0.05 -2.67
C ARG A 225 -21.14 -1.41 -2.39
N TYR A 226 -21.17 -1.82 -1.11
CA TYR A 226 -21.57 -3.18 -0.70
C TYR A 226 -23.00 -3.47 -1.09
N LEU A 227 -23.94 -2.58 -0.77
CA LEU A 227 -25.36 -2.72 -1.16
C LEU A 227 -25.55 -2.81 -2.69
N ALA A 228 -24.84 -1.98 -3.44
CA ALA A 228 -24.89 -2.00 -4.90
C ALA A 228 -24.43 -3.33 -5.50
N ARG A 229 -23.47 -4.02 -4.86
CA ARG A 229 -23.01 -5.37 -5.28
C ARG A 229 -24.01 -6.47 -4.92
N GLN A 230 -24.84 -6.28 -3.89
CA GLN A 230 -25.87 -7.24 -3.46
C GLN A 230 -27.17 -7.09 -4.25
N ALA A 231 -27.40 -5.95 -4.89
CA ALA A 231 -28.56 -5.73 -5.71
C ALA A 231 -28.55 -6.69 -6.92
N PRO A 232 -29.62 -7.44 -7.20
CA PRO A 232 -29.69 -8.28 -8.39
C PRO A 232 -29.47 -7.41 -9.62
N ALA A 233 -28.66 -7.90 -10.56
CA ALA A 233 -28.49 -7.23 -11.86
C ALA A 233 -29.88 -6.95 -12.43
N ARG A 234 -30.22 -5.67 -12.58
CA ARG A 234 -31.51 -5.30 -13.24
C ARG A 234 -31.43 -5.87 -14.64
N GLY A 235 -32.21 -6.90 -14.88
CA GLY A 235 -32.32 -7.53 -16.19
C GLY A 235 -32.58 -6.45 -17.26
N SER A 236 -31.69 -6.35 -18.19
CA SER A 236 -31.85 -5.61 -19.45
C SER A 236 -32.69 -6.43 -20.42
#